data_9cbb409d640624862182270cfd39f3a6
#
_entry.id   9cbb409d640624862182270cfd39f3a6
#
_cell.length_a   1.000
_cell.length_b   1.000
_cell.length_c   1.000
_cell.angle_alpha   90.00
_cell.angle_beta   90.00
_cell.angle_gamma   90.00
#
_symmetry.space_group_name_H-M   'P 1'
#
loop_
_entity.id
_entity.type
_entity.pdbx_description
1 polymer ?
#
loop_
_entity_poly.entity_id
_entity_poly.type
_entity_poly.pdbx_seq_one_letter_code
_entity_poly.pdbx_strand_id
1 'polypeptide(L)'
;MNILIAYFSQTGNTAKVAQAIYEETSSQGHKVDLKKIAEVTSNSLDAYDLIFLGSACHDTDLAKPVKRVLEGIASSPPFKLAGFVTHASYMPEGGMRERDVYEEWAGRCIVSFDQASQEKGVDFLRYFHCLGAPSPPIEEFIRNTIVTDENEWGTYVEEVRRHPNEKDLQNAKEFARQVLAEC
;
A
#
# COMPACT_ATOMS: atom_id res chain seq x y z
N MET A 1 16.69 -3.40 -14.67
CA MET A 1 16.78 -2.86 -13.29
C MET A 1 16.69 -4.01 -12.28
N ASN A 2 17.28 -3.82 -11.11
CA ASN A 2 17.02 -4.62 -9.92
C ASN A 2 15.88 -3.99 -9.14
N ILE A 3 14.79 -4.70 -8.97
CA ILE A 3 13.56 -4.19 -8.33
C ILE A 3 13.29 -4.99 -7.05
N LEU A 4 12.96 -4.28 -5.97
CA LEU A 4 12.45 -4.90 -4.75
C LEU A 4 10.96 -4.58 -4.62
N ILE A 5 10.17 -5.60 -4.34
CA ILE A 5 8.80 -5.45 -3.87
C ILE A 5 8.77 -5.96 -2.43
N ALA A 6 8.73 -5.03 -1.49
CA ALA A 6 8.70 -5.33 -0.06
C ALA A 6 7.33 -5.00 0.52
N TYR A 7 6.76 -5.88 1.34
CA TYR A 7 5.41 -5.65 1.85
C TYR A 7 5.18 -6.19 3.27
N PHE A 8 4.24 -5.53 3.95
CA PHE A 8 3.63 -6.03 5.18
C PHE A 8 2.18 -6.42 4.93
N SER A 9 1.80 -7.63 5.31
CA SER A 9 0.44 -8.13 5.17
C SER A 9 0.09 -9.10 6.30
N GLN A 10 -1.02 -8.89 6.97
CA GLN A 10 -1.54 -9.81 8.00
C GLN A 10 -2.62 -10.75 7.47
N THR A 11 -3.57 -10.21 6.70
CA THR A 11 -4.72 -10.96 6.16
C THR A 11 -4.52 -11.44 4.73
N GLY A 12 -3.38 -11.14 4.11
CA GLY A 12 -3.09 -11.52 2.73
C GLY A 12 -3.45 -10.47 1.67
N ASN A 13 -4.17 -9.41 2.00
CA ASN A 13 -4.62 -8.42 1.02
C ASN A 13 -3.45 -7.70 0.34
N THR A 14 -2.56 -7.10 1.12
CA THR A 14 -1.35 -6.44 0.58
C THR A 14 -0.44 -7.41 -0.16
N ALA A 15 -0.39 -8.68 0.27
CA ALA A 15 0.37 -9.72 -0.42
C ALA A 15 -0.17 -10.00 -1.83
N LYS A 16 -1.50 -10.00 -2.03
CA LYS A 16 -2.11 -10.16 -3.37
C LYS A 16 -1.72 -9.00 -4.30
N VAL A 17 -1.76 -7.77 -3.79
CA VAL A 17 -1.33 -6.57 -4.54
C VAL A 17 0.16 -6.66 -4.88
N ALA A 18 1.01 -7.01 -3.91
CA ALA A 18 2.45 -7.21 -4.12
C ALA A 18 2.73 -8.27 -5.19
N GLN A 19 1.96 -9.37 -5.20
CA GLN A 19 2.09 -10.43 -6.20
C GLN A 19 1.71 -9.93 -7.61
N ALA A 20 0.65 -9.12 -7.73
CA ALA A 20 0.24 -8.54 -9.02
C ALA A 20 1.31 -7.58 -9.58
N ILE A 21 1.94 -6.76 -8.73
CA ILE A 21 3.05 -5.88 -9.10
C ILE A 21 4.26 -6.74 -9.53
N TYR A 22 4.57 -7.82 -8.79
CA TYR A 22 5.66 -8.75 -9.13
C TYR A 22 5.48 -9.41 -10.49
N GLU A 23 4.28 -9.90 -10.78
CA GLU A 23 3.97 -10.53 -12.08
C GLU A 23 4.18 -9.55 -13.23
N GLU A 24 3.71 -8.32 -13.07
CA GLU A 24 3.85 -7.28 -14.09
C GLU A 24 5.31 -6.89 -14.30
N THR A 25 6.03 -6.56 -13.24
CA THR A 25 7.43 -6.13 -13.33
C THR A 25 8.35 -7.23 -13.86
N SER A 26 8.11 -8.49 -13.45
CA SER A 26 8.85 -9.65 -13.94
C SER A 26 8.60 -9.93 -15.42
N SER A 27 7.34 -9.73 -15.89
CA SER A 27 6.99 -9.95 -17.30
C SER A 27 7.70 -9.00 -18.26
N GLN A 28 8.15 -7.85 -17.76
CA GLN A 28 8.92 -6.86 -18.52
C GLN A 28 10.44 -7.11 -18.51
N GLY A 29 10.88 -8.26 -17.99
CA GLY A 29 12.28 -8.69 -18.07
C GLY A 29 13.18 -8.06 -16.99
N HIS A 30 12.63 -7.49 -15.94
CA HIS A 30 13.41 -6.97 -14.81
C HIS A 30 13.80 -8.10 -13.85
N LYS A 31 14.91 -7.92 -13.11
CA LYS A 31 15.26 -8.78 -11.98
C LYS A 31 14.49 -8.29 -10.76
N VAL A 32 13.57 -9.10 -10.26
CA VAL A 32 12.61 -8.70 -9.22
C VAL A 32 12.68 -9.63 -8.02
N ASP A 33 12.87 -9.05 -6.86
CA ASP A 33 12.76 -9.73 -5.57
C ASP A 33 11.42 -9.38 -4.91
N LEU A 34 10.64 -10.38 -4.51
CA LEU A 34 9.42 -10.23 -3.72
C LEU A 34 9.67 -10.70 -2.29
N LYS A 35 9.61 -9.79 -1.32
CA LYS A 35 9.97 -10.06 0.08
C LYS A 35 8.94 -9.56 1.06
N LYS A 36 8.73 -10.30 2.14
CA LYS A 36 8.02 -9.75 3.31
C LYS A 36 8.92 -8.71 3.98
N ILE A 37 8.30 -7.68 4.56
CA ILE A 37 9.04 -6.58 5.20
C ILE A 37 10.00 -7.06 6.32
N ALA A 38 9.68 -8.17 6.98
CA ALA A 38 10.53 -8.76 8.02
C ALA A 38 11.88 -9.29 7.49
N GLU A 39 11.99 -9.50 6.17
CA GLU A 39 13.22 -9.98 5.50
C GLU A 39 14.07 -8.82 4.96
N VAL A 40 13.62 -7.58 5.18
CA VAL A 40 14.22 -6.37 4.63
C VAL A 40 14.76 -5.48 5.74
N THR A 41 15.97 -4.98 5.56
CA THR A 41 16.58 -3.94 6.39
C THR A 41 16.79 -2.69 5.55
N SER A 42 16.77 -1.51 6.17
CA SER A 42 16.98 -0.25 5.44
C SER A 42 18.29 -0.22 4.66
N ASN A 43 19.36 -0.81 5.21
CA ASN A 43 20.65 -0.88 4.53
C ASN A 43 20.67 -1.84 3.32
N SER A 44 19.71 -2.77 3.23
CA SER A 44 19.63 -3.68 2.07
C SER A 44 18.95 -3.06 0.86
N LEU A 45 18.36 -1.87 1.00
CA LEU A 45 17.62 -1.18 -0.04
C LEU A 45 18.53 -0.63 -1.14
N ASP A 46 19.75 -0.22 -0.80
CA ASP A 46 20.71 0.39 -1.75
C ASP A 46 21.19 -0.57 -2.86
N ALA A 47 20.85 -1.87 -2.74
CA ALA A 47 21.14 -2.87 -3.77
C ALA A 47 20.15 -2.85 -4.95
N TYR A 48 19.08 -2.03 -4.87
CA TYR A 48 18.01 -1.96 -5.85
C TYR A 48 17.97 -0.59 -6.52
N ASP A 49 17.46 -0.57 -7.75
CA ASP A 49 17.24 0.65 -8.53
C ASP A 49 15.85 1.25 -8.23
N LEU A 50 14.88 0.37 -7.97
CA LEU A 50 13.49 0.72 -7.69
C LEU A 50 12.92 -0.15 -6.57
N ILE A 51 12.17 0.46 -5.68
CA ILE A 51 11.49 -0.21 -4.58
C ILE A 51 10.01 0.08 -4.63
N PHE A 52 9.20 -0.98 -4.68
CA PHE A 52 7.79 -0.93 -4.37
C PHE A 52 7.62 -1.32 -2.90
N LEU A 53 7.15 -0.39 -2.07
CA LEU A 53 6.98 -0.62 -0.63
C LEU A 53 5.50 -0.66 -0.27
N GLY A 54 5.05 -1.82 0.21
CA GLY A 54 3.65 -2.12 0.49
C GLY A 54 3.31 -2.22 1.96
N SER A 55 2.17 -1.65 2.35
CA SER A 55 1.66 -1.72 3.71
C SER A 55 0.16 -2.03 3.75
N ALA A 56 -0.27 -2.78 4.75
CA ALA A 56 -1.63 -2.64 5.24
C ALA A 56 -1.73 -1.32 6.03
N CYS A 57 -2.88 -0.62 5.92
CA CYS A 57 -3.16 0.52 6.78
C CYS A 57 -3.46 0.03 8.19
N HIS A 58 -2.70 0.50 9.17
CA HIS A 58 -2.84 0.19 10.59
C HIS A 58 -2.89 1.49 11.40
N ASP A 59 -3.85 1.59 12.30
CA ASP A 59 -3.98 2.76 13.17
C ASP A 59 -3.92 4.08 12.37
N THR A 60 -4.65 4.13 11.27
CA THR A 60 -4.74 5.27 10.32
C THR A 60 -3.49 5.55 9.49
N ASP A 61 -2.41 4.79 9.63
CA ASP A 61 -1.11 5.03 9.01
C ASP A 61 -0.50 3.71 8.45
N LEU A 62 0.70 3.78 7.93
CA LEU A 62 1.47 2.60 7.52
C LEU A 62 1.74 1.70 8.74
N ALA A 63 1.74 0.40 8.53
CA ALA A 63 2.09 -0.56 9.58
C ALA A 63 3.49 -0.28 10.15
N LYS A 64 3.64 -0.39 11.46
CA LYS A 64 4.90 -0.10 12.18
C LYS A 64 6.17 -0.72 11.56
N PRO A 65 6.16 -1.98 11.06
CA PRO A 65 7.34 -2.54 10.40
C PRO A 65 7.74 -1.78 9.15
N VAL A 66 6.77 -1.30 8.36
CA VAL A 66 7.03 -0.51 7.14
C VAL A 66 7.58 0.87 7.50
N LYS A 67 7.00 1.53 8.49
CA LYS A 67 7.49 2.83 8.99
C LYS A 67 8.95 2.75 9.44
N ARG A 68 9.32 1.71 10.19
CA ARG A 68 10.71 1.51 10.62
C ARG A 68 11.69 1.40 9.45
N VAL A 69 11.30 0.73 8.37
CA VAL A 69 12.13 0.64 7.16
C VAL A 69 12.26 2.01 6.50
N LEU A 70 11.16 2.76 6.34
CA LEU A 70 11.17 4.13 5.80
C LEU A 70 12.04 5.08 6.64
N GLU A 71 11.87 5.10 7.95
CA GLU A 71 12.62 5.93 8.88
C GLU A 71 14.13 5.62 8.84
N GLY A 72 14.48 4.35 8.59
CA GLY A 72 15.86 3.89 8.50
C GLY A 72 16.54 4.12 7.16
N ILE A 73 15.86 4.65 6.14
CA ILE A 73 16.46 4.99 4.84
C ILE A 73 17.53 6.08 5.06
N ALA A 74 18.70 5.88 4.46
CA ALA A 74 19.77 6.88 4.47
C ALA A 74 19.37 8.13 3.68
N SER A 75 19.99 9.26 3.95
CA SER A 75 19.73 10.49 3.19
C SER A 75 20.27 10.37 1.76
N SER A 76 19.44 10.81 0.80
CA SER A 76 19.73 10.77 -0.64
C SER A 76 20.08 9.36 -1.14
N PRO A 77 19.18 8.38 -0.95
CA PRO A 77 19.44 7.01 -1.38
C PRO A 77 19.52 6.90 -2.92
N PRO A 78 20.21 5.86 -3.44
CA PRO A 78 20.41 5.72 -4.88
C PRO A 78 19.19 5.14 -5.64
N PHE A 79 18.14 4.80 -4.93
CA PHE A 79 16.95 4.15 -5.51
C PHE A 79 15.74 5.08 -5.59
N LYS A 80 14.81 4.73 -6.46
CA LYS A 80 13.48 5.33 -6.51
C LYS A 80 12.48 4.52 -5.68
N LEU A 81 11.43 5.19 -5.18
CA LEU A 81 10.42 4.59 -4.31
C LEU A 81 9.02 4.77 -4.88
N ALA A 82 8.21 3.72 -4.84
CA ALA A 82 6.78 3.76 -5.08
C ALA A 82 6.04 3.07 -3.94
N GLY A 83 4.94 3.66 -3.47
CA GLY A 83 4.18 3.15 -2.34
C GLY A 83 2.89 2.45 -2.75
N PHE A 84 2.48 1.38 -2.05
CA PHE A 84 1.15 0.82 -2.20
C PHE A 84 0.54 0.39 -0.88
N VAL A 85 -0.78 0.59 -0.74
CA VAL A 85 -1.48 0.34 0.53
C VAL A 85 -2.82 -0.36 0.30
N THR A 86 -3.16 -1.27 1.20
CA THR A 86 -4.51 -1.81 1.32
C THR A 86 -5.15 -1.31 2.62
N HIS A 87 -6.40 -0.87 2.55
CA HIS A 87 -7.14 -0.33 3.69
C HIS A 87 -8.60 -0.81 3.68
N ALA A 88 -9.27 -0.68 4.82
CA ALA A 88 -10.67 -1.05 4.97
C ALA A 88 -11.58 0.18 5.20
N SER A 89 -11.14 1.38 4.79
CA SER A 89 -12.00 2.56 4.75
C SER A 89 -12.78 2.62 3.43
N TYR A 90 -13.29 3.76 3.04
CA TYR A 90 -13.89 3.95 1.72
C TYR A 90 -12.87 4.36 0.67
N MET A 91 -13.22 4.24 -0.60
CA MET A 91 -12.48 4.88 -1.69
C MET A 91 -12.89 6.35 -1.79
N PRO A 92 -11.94 7.31 -1.93
CA PRO A 92 -12.22 8.75 -1.87
C PRO A 92 -13.06 9.27 -3.03
N GLU A 93 -13.19 8.50 -4.12
CA GLU A 93 -13.98 8.85 -5.30
C GLU A 93 -15.49 8.60 -5.12
N GLY A 94 -15.91 7.92 -4.05
CA GLY A 94 -17.30 7.55 -3.80
C GLY A 94 -18.21 8.75 -3.53
N GLY A 95 -17.68 9.80 -2.88
CA GLY A 95 -18.40 11.00 -2.53
C GLY A 95 -17.71 11.81 -1.43
N MET A 96 -18.35 12.85 -0.92
CA MET A 96 -17.74 13.72 0.10
C MET A 96 -17.53 12.97 1.42
N ARG A 97 -18.53 12.19 1.87
CA ARG A 97 -18.43 11.40 3.10
C ARG A 97 -17.37 10.30 3.00
N GLU A 98 -17.34 9.58 1.90
CA GLU A 98 -16.35 8.53 1.65
C GLU A 98 -14.93 9.10 1.64
N ARG A 99 -14.76 10.28 1.08
CA ARG A 99 -13.50 11.02 1.10
C ARG A 99 -13.09 11.40 2.52
N ASP A 100 -13.99 11.98 3.31
CA ASP A 100 -13.72 12.38 4.69
C ASP A 100 -13.31 11.16 5.54
N VAL A 101 -14.01 10.04 5.38
CA VAL A 101 -13.66 8.77 6.07
C VAL A 101 -12.30 8.24 5.59
N TYR A 102 -12.02 8.29 4.28
CA TYR A 102 -10.71 7.89 3.76
C TYR A 102 -9.59 8.76 4.35
N GLU A 103 -9.75 10.08 4.33
CA GLU A 103 -8.74 11.01 4.85
C GLU A 103 -8.48 10.80 6.34
N GLU A 104 -9.51 10.56 7.12
CA GLU A 104 -9.41 10.30 8.55
C GLU A 104 -8.73 8.96 8.85
N TRP A 105 -9.09 7.88 8.12
CA TRP A 105 -8.74 6.51 8.49
C TRP A 105 -7.64 5.86 7.64
N ALA A 106 -7.30 6.41 6.47
CA ALA A 106 -6.27 5.89 5.59
C ALA A 106 -5.37 6.95 4.93
N GLY A 107 -5.78 8.21 4.90
CA GLY A 107 -5.08 9.29 4.21
C GLY A 107 -3.65 9.53 4.72
N ARG A 108 -3.37 9.24 6.00
CA ARG A 108 -2.01 9.38 6.55
C ARG A 108 -0.98 8.43 5.94
N CYS A 109 -1.41 7.35 5.30
CA CYS A 109 -0.48 6.43 4.64
C CYS A 109 0.34 7.11 3.54
N ILE A 110 -0.31 7.91 2.68
CA ILE A 110 0.42 8.67 1.65
C ILE A 110 1.30 9.77 2.28
N VAL A 111 0.78 10.45 3.31
CA VAL A 111 1.54 11.48 4.02
C VAL A 111 2.85 10.93 4.60
N SER A 112 2.84 9.70 5.13
CA SER A 112 4.05 9.05 5.65
C SER A 112 5.08 8.76 4.55
N PHE A 113 4.66 8.41 3.32
CA PHE A 113 5.57 8.28 2.18
C PHE A 113 6.14 9.64 1.75
N ASP A 114 5.29 10.66 1.65
CA ASP A 114 5.71 12.02 1.28
C ASP A 114 6.70 12.61 2.29
N GLN A 115 6.45 12.42 3.59
CA GLN A 115 7.38 12.85 4.64
C GLN A 115 8.72 12.15 4.52
N ALA A 116 8.74 10.83 4.34
CA ALA A 116 9.98 10.09 4.15
C ALA A 116 10.75 10.57 2.92
N SER A 117 10.03 10.87 1.82
CA SER A 117 10.63 11.45 0.61
C SER A 117 11.31 12.80 0.91
N GLN A 118 10.59 13.70 1.57
CA GLN A 118 11.12 15.04 1.90
C GLN A 118 12.29 14.97 2.90
N GLU A 119 12.17 14.18 3.96
CA GLU A 119 13.17 14.09 5.02
C GLU A 119 14.45 13.37 4.58
N LYS A 120 14.30 12.35 3.73
CA LYS A 120 15.41 11.49 3.29
C LYS A 120 15.93 11.86 1.90
N GLY A 121 15.20 12.69 1.15
CA GLY A 121 15.56 13.02 -0.24
C GLY A 121 15.44 11.81 -1.17
N VAL A 122 14.52 10.87 -0.90
CA VAL A 122 14.22 9.76 -1.79
C VAL A 122 13.31 10.21 -2.91
N ASP A 123 13.59 9.77 -4.15
CA ASP A 123 12.74 10.04 -5.30
C ASP A 123 11.47 9.18 -5.23
N PHE A 124 10.39 9.77 -4.69
CA PHE A 124 9.09 9.12 -4.54
C PHE A 124 8.25 9.36 -5.78
N LEU A 125 8.01 8.30 -6.56
CA LEU A 125 7.38 8.39 -7.86
C LEU A 125 5.86 8.44 -7.78
N ARG A 126 5.25 7.41 -7.16
CA ARG A 126 3.81 7.21 -7.20
C ARG A 126 3.31 6.47 -5.96
N TYR A 127 2.00 6.60 -5.75
CA TYR A 127 1.24 5.91 -4.72
C TYR A 127 0.04 5.18 -5.32
N PHE A 128 -0.19 3.96 -4.88
CA PHE A 128 -1.38 3.16 -5.20
C PHE A 128 -2.08 2.72 -3.92
N HIS A 129 -3.40 2.75 -3.90
CA HIS A 129 -4.17 2.14 -2.82
C HIS A 129 -5.42 1.46 -3.34
N CYS A 130 -5.90 0.48 -2.60
CA CYS A 130 -7.18 -0.17 -2.83
C CYS A 130 -7.78 -0.68 -1.52
N LEU A 131 -9.03 -1.08 -1.58
CA LEU A 131 -9.67 -1.74 -0.46
C LEU A 131 -9.05 -3.12 -0.19
N GLY A 132 -9.18 -3.57 1.05
CA GLY A 132 -8.80 -4.90 1.50
C GLY A 132 -9.74 -5.38 2.58
N ALA A 133 -10.18 -6.63 2.48
CA ALA A 133 -11.06 -7.25 3.46
C ALA A 133 -10.51 -7.11 4.89
N PRO A 134 -11.25 -6.50 5.83
CA PRO A 134 -10.81 -6.36 7.20
C PRO A 134 -10.75 -7.74 7.91
N SER A 135 -9.89 -7.83 8.93
CA SER A 135 -9.97 -8.96 9.85
C SER A 135 -11.21 -8.85 10.75
N PRO A 136 -11.73 -9.95 11.33
CA PRO A 136 -12.94 -9.89 12.15
C PRO A 136 -12.92 -8.83 13.27
N PRO A 137 -11.82 -8.62 14.01
CA PRO A 137 -11.77 -7.55 15.02
C PRO A 137 -11.83 -6.14 14.42
N ILE A 138 -11.23 -5.93 13.25
CA ILE A 138 -11.27 -4.64 12.54
C ILE A 138 -12.67 -4.41 11.96
N GLU A 139 -13.30 -5.44 11.44
CA GLU A 139 -14.69 -5.37 10.95
C GLU A 139 -15.66 -4.95 12.07
N GLU A 140 -15.52 -5.54 13.26
CA GLU A 140 -16.29 -5.16 14.43
C GLU A 140 -16.04 -3.70 14.84
N PHE A 141 -14.79 -3.27 14.84
CA PHE A 141 -14.42 -1.89 15.12
C PHE A 141 -15.07 -0.91 14.11
N ILE A 142 -14.99 -1.21 12.82
CA ILE A 142 -15.58 -0.37 11.77
C ILE A 142 -17.09 -0.25 11.95
N ARG A 143 -17.78 -1.35 12.21
CA ARG A 143 -19.22 -1.37 12.46
C ARG A 143 -19.63 -0.51 13.66
N ASN A 144 -18.86 -0.58 14.72
CA ASN A 144 -19.18 0.13 15.96
C ASN A 144 -18.76 1.62 15.97
N THR A 145 -17.86 2.02 15.04
CA THR A 145 -17.22 3.36 15.13
C THR A 145 -17.39 4.18 13.86
N ILE A 146 -17.35 3.55 12.67
CA ILE A 146 -17.27 4.27 11.39
C ILE A 146 -18.58 4.15 10.61
N VAL A 147 -19.09 2.92 10.47
CA VAL A 147 -20.29 2.60 9.67
C VAL A 147 -21.37 2.06 10.62
N THR A 148 -21.97 2.97 11.38
CA THR A 148 -22.90 2.62 12.48
C THR A 148 -24.37 2.46 12.04
N ASP A 149 -24.72 2.91 10.84
CA ASP A 149 -26.05 2.69 10.24
C ASP A 149 -26.13 1.27 9.67
N GLU A 150 -27.17 0.52 10.04
CA GLU A 150 -27.31 -0.90 9.67
C GLU A 150 -27.50 -1.13 8.16
N ASN A 151 -28.16 -0.21 7.46
CA ASN A 151 -28.36 -0.34 6.00
C ASN A 151 -27.05 -0.04 5.27
N GLU A 152 -26.34 0.97 5.70
CA GLU A 152 -25.01 1.30 5.19
C GLU A 152 -24.02 0.18 5.47
N TRP A 153 -24.02 -0.35 6.70
CA TRP A 153 -23.19 -1.48 7.09
C TRP A 153 -23.35 -2.67 6.18
N GLY A 154 -24.59 -3.07 5.88
CA GLY A 154 -24.87 -4.21 5.00
C GLY A 154 -24.22 -4.04 3.62
N THR A 155 -24.34 -2.87 3.02
CA THR A 155 -23.75 -2.56 1.72
C THR A 155 -22.22 -2.49 1.79
N TYR A 156 -21.69 -1.79 2.79
CA TYR A 156 -20.25 -1.64 3.00
C TYR A 156 -19.54 -3.00 3.20
N VAL A 157 -20.05 -3.84 4.10
CA VAL A 157 -19.37 -5.09 4.46
C VAL A 157 -19.38 -6.09 3.31
N GLU A 158 -20.44 -6.13 2.51
CA GLU A 158 -20.48 -6.97 1.31
C GLU A 158 -19.45 -6.53 0.28
N GLU A 159 -19.26 -5.23 0.11
CA GLU A 159 -18.28 -4.69 -0.84
C GLU A 159 -16.86 -4.89 -0.35
N VAL A 160 -16.52 -4.44 0.85
CA VAL A 160 -15.13 -4.46 1.34
C VAL A 160 -14.56 -5.89 1.44
N ARG A 161 -15.40 -6.88 1.75
CA ARG A 161 -14.98 -8.30 1.83
C ARG A 161 -14.54 -8.90 0.49
N ARG A 162 -14.93 -8.29 -0.64
CA ARG A 162 -14.54 -8.74 -1.98
C ARG A 162 -13.17 -8.24 -2.41
N HIS A 163 -12.58 -7.30 -1.66
CA HIS A 163 -11.32 -6.64 -2.00
C HIS A 163 -10.10 -7.25 -1.30
N PRO A 164 -8.90 -7.21 -1.95
CA PRO A 164 -8.71 -6.77 -3.33
C PRO A 164 -9.33 -7.77 -4.31
N ASN A 165 -10.09 -7.25 -5.30
CA ASN A 165 -10.70 -8.04 -6.36
C ASN A 165 -9.85 -8.00 -7.66
N GLU A 166 -10.32 -8.63 -8.73
CA GLU A 166 -9.61 -8.65 -10.00
C GLU A 166 -9.30 -7.26 -10.57
N LYS A 167 -10.23 -6.31 -10.42
CA LYS A 167 -10.04 -4.93 -10.88
C LYS A 167 -8.93 -4.23 -10.10
N ASP A 168 -8.87 -4.43 -8.79
CA ASP A 168 -7.78 -3.88 -7.96
C ASP A 168 -6.42 -4.43 -8.38
N LEU A 169 -6.35 -5.74 -8.64
CA LEU A 169 -5.11 -6.38 -9.08
C LEU A 169 -4.69 -5.92 -10.47
N GLN A 170 -5.65 -5.69 -11.38
CA GLN A 170 -5.36 -5.12 -12.68
C GLN A 170 -4.88 -3.65 -12.58
N ASN A 171 -5.50 -2.86 -11.69
CA ASN A 171 -5.05 -1.49 -11.39
C ASN A 171 -3.64 -1.49 -10.77
N ALA A 172 -3.32 -2.46 -9.92
CA ALA A 172 -1.97 -2.61 -9.37
C ALA A 172 -0.92 -2.94 -10.45
N LYS A 173 -1.27 -3.75 -11.44
CA LYS A 173 -0.42 -4.00 -12.62
C LYS A 173 -0.23 -2.73 -13.45
N GLU A 174 -1.28 -1.96 -13.67
CA GLU A 174 -1.20 -0.68 -14.38
C GLU A 174 -0.35 0.34 -13.63
N PHE A 175 -0.51 0.43 -12.30
CA PHE A 175 0.35 1.23 -11.45
C PHE A 175 1.84 0.84 -11.61
N ALA A 176 2.15 -0.46 -11.62
CA ALA A 176 3.52 -0.92 -11.84
C ALA A 176 4.08 -0.48 -13.20
N ARG A 177 3.29 -0.57 -14.29
CA ARG A 177 3.69 -0.08 -15.62
C ARG A 177 3.98 1.42 -15.62
N GLN A 178 3.13 2.20 -14.96
CA GLN A 178 3.31 3.65 -14.88
C GLN A 178 4.57 4.03 -14.11
N VAL A 179 4.86 3.34 -13.00
CA VAL A 179 6.10 3.52 -12.23
C VAL A 179 7.32 3.18 -13.08
N LEU A 180 7.29 2.05 -13.79
CA LEU A 180 8.40 1.63 -14.66
C LEU A 180 8.66 2.62 -15.80
N ALA A 181 7.63 3.29 -16.31
CA ALA A 181 7.75 4.29 -17.36
C ALA A 181 8.43 5.60 -16.88
N GLU A 182 8.51 5.82 -15.55
CA GLU A 182 9.17 6.98 -14.93
C GLU A 182 10.62 6.70 -14.50
N CYS A 183 11.07 5.46 -14.68
CA CYS A 183 12.43 5.02 -14.33
C CYS A 183 13.39 5.11 -15.50
#